data_8163d1955341bbd9de628aa98dc465fc
#
_entry.id   8163d1955341bbd9de628aa98dc465fc
#
_cell.length_a   1.000
_cell.length_b   1.000
_cell.length_c   1.000
_cell.angle_alpha   90.00
_cell.angle_beta   90.00
_cell.angle_gamma   90.00
#
_symmetry.space_group_name_H-M   'P 1'
#
loop_
_entity.id
_entity.type
_entity.pdbx_description
1 polymer ?
#
loop_
_entity_poly.entity_id
_entity_poly.type
_entity_poly.pdbx_seq_one_letter_code
_entity_poly.pdbx_strand_id
1 'polypeptide(L)'
;MRFGERLRAWFKGETRRKPPSKSTAAPSGAAVKELEEFIATRDGVEGYLEPKTAIYSTTLLLVAADGEYLRRPVKDRSHAESFCAKHGVPVYDAAKVGYPRRMRDFERGVRRETVRLEDLPPWPGGDAEEPRRSDEG
;
A
#
# COMPACT_ATOMS: atom_id res chain seq x y z
N MET A 1 -17.75 14.36 -17.04
CA MET A 1 -17.12 13.98 -16.00
C MET A 1 -17.29 12.65 -15.41
N ARG A 2 -16.60 11.66 -15.79
CA ARG A 2 -16.91 10.26 -15.49
C ARG A 2 -15.70 9.58 -14.87
N PHE A 3 -15.37 10.02 -13.68
CA PHE A 3 -14.33 9.42 -12.86
C PHE A 3 -14.54 7.91 -12.67
N GLY A 4 -15.78 7.44 -12.61
CA GLY A 4 -16.10 6.03 -12.46
C GLY A 4 -15.73 5.16 -13.66
N GLU A 5 -15.82 5.68 -14.88
CA GLU A 5 -15.45 4.91 -16.08
C GLU A 5 -13.95 4.80 -16.27
N ARG A 6 -13.18 5.84 -15.92
CA ARG A 6 -11.72 5.80 -15.92
C ARG A 6 -11.17 4.82 -14.88
N LEU A 7 -11.78 4.78 -13.73
CA LEU A 7 -11.43 3.81 -12.69
C LEU A 7 -11.74 2.37 -13.11
N ARG A 8 -12.87 2.13 -13.74
CA ARG A 8 -13.23 0.80 -14.25
C ARG A 8 -12.33 0.31 -15.37
N ALA A 9 -11.95 1.19 -16.29
CA ALA A 9 -11.01 0.87 -17.35
C ALA A 9 -9.62 0.56 -16.80
N TRP A 10 -9.23 1.26 -15.75
CA TRP A 10 -7.96 1.06 -15.07
C TRP A 10 -7.91 -0.27 -14.30
N PHE A 11 -8.99 -0.63 -13.60
CA PHE A 11 -9.13 -1.92 -12.92
C PHE A 11 -9.16 -3.12 -13.87
N LYS A 12 -9.82 -3.00 -15.01
CA LYS A 12 -9.83 -4.06 -16.01
C LYS A 12 -8.46 -4.33 -16.65
N GLY A 13 -7.61 -3.32 -16.73
CA GLY A 13 -6.27 -3.46 -17.26
C GLY A 13 -5.32 -4.22 -16.32
N GLU A 14 -5.59 -4.20 -15.04
CA GLU A 14 -4.66 -4.70 -14.03
C GLU A 14 -4.80 -6.18 -13.73
N THR A 15 -5.99 -6.73 -13.88
CA THR A 15 -6.28 -8.13 -13.57
C THR A 15 -5.76 -9.14 -14.60
N ARG A 16 -5.25 -8.67 -15.75
CA ARG A 16 -4.80 -9.54 -16.84
C ARG A 16 -3.37 -9.28 -17.29
N ARG A 17 -2.57 -8.59 -16.50
CA ARG A 17 -1.20 -8.33 -16.91
C ARG A 17 -0.37 -9.60 -16.83
N LYS A 18 0.09 -10.02 -17.99
CA LYS A 18 1.20 -10.95 -18.10
C LYS A 18 2.33 -10.48 -17.20
N PRO A 19 2.97 -11.38 -16.47
CA PRO A 19 4.19 -11.03 -15.77
C PRO A 19 5.14 -10.33 -16.75
N PRO A 20 5.82 -9.28 -16.33
CA PRO A 20 6.72 -8.56 -17.20
C PRO A 20 7.72 -9.54 -17.80
N SER A 21 7.75 -9.58 -19.12
CA SER A 21 8.76 -10.33 -19.82
C SER A 21 10.15 -9.89 -19.35
N LYS A 22 11.08 -10.82 -19.30
CA LYS A 22 12.48 -10.62 -18.94
C LYS A 22 13.10 -9.43 -19.70
N SER A 23 12.82 -8.22 -19.34
CA SER A 23 13.56 -7.09 -19.86
C SER A 23 14.49 -6.57 -18.77
N THR A 24 15.76 -6.79 -18.98
CA THR A 24 16.84 -6.10 -18.29
C THR A 24 16.91 -4.62 -18.68
N ALA A 25 15.92 -4.14 -19.41
CA ALA A 25 15.83 -2.76 -19.85
C ALA A 25 15.55 -1.84 -18.65
N ALA A 26 16.19 -0.68 -18.66
CA ALA A 26 15.87 0.40 -17.74
C ALA A 26 14.35 0.68 -17.74
N PRO A 27 13.75 1.05 -16.60
CA PRO A 27 12.33 1.34 -16.53
C PRO A 27 11.97 2.39 -17.58
N SER A 28 10.91 2.13 -18.32
CA SER A 28 10.42 3.09 -19.30
C SER A 28 9.96 4.36 -18.59
N GLY A 29 10.07 5.51 -19.22
CA GLY A 29 9.53 6.76 -18.70
C GLY A 29 8.03 6.65 -18.35
N ALA A 30 7.32 5.77 -19.04
CA ALA A 30 5.92 5.46 -18.74
C ALA A 30 5.74 4.81 -17.36
N ALA A 31 6.61 3.88 -16.97
CA ALA A 31 6.56 3.26 -15.64
C ALA A 31 6.76 4.28 -14.51
N VAL A 32 7.72 5.18 -14.69
CA VAL A 32 7.98 6.26 -13.72
C VAL A 32 6.77 7.20 -13.61
N LYS A 33 6.17 7.59 -14.72
CA LYS A 33 4.97 8.43 -14.74
C LYS A 33 3.79 7.77 -14.03
N GLU A 34 3.59 6.47 -14.23
CA GLU A 34 2.53 5.73 -13.55
C GLU A 34 2.74 5.71 -12.04
N LEU A 35 3.97 5.54 -11.57
CA LEU A 35 4.31 5.62 -10.16
C LEU A 35 4.07 7.01 -9.59
N GLU A 36 4.47 8.06 -10.30
CA GLU A 36 4.24 9.45 -9.91
C GLU A 36 2.74 9.78 -9.82
N GLU A 37 1.96 9.35 -10.79
CA GLU A 37 0.52 9.54 -10.80
C GLU A 37 -0.15 8.82 -9.63
N PHE A 38 0.29 7.61 -9.32
CA PHE A 38 -0.21 6.87 -8.17
C PHE A 38 0.00 7.62 -6.85
N ILE A 39 1.19 8.16 -6.65
CA ILE A 39 1.53 8.96 -5.45
C ILE A 39 0.69 10.25 -5.41
N ALA A 40 0.54 10.92 -6.54
CA ALA A 40 -0.18 12.19 -6.62
C ALA A 40 -1.69 12.05 -6.37
N THR A 41 -2.27 10.92 -6.68
CA THR A 41 -3.73 10.69 -6.61
C THR A 41 -4.19 9.90 -5.40
N ARG A 42 -3.27 9.42 -4.56
CA ARG A 42 -3.60 8.60 -3.40
C ARG A 42 -2.90 9.10 -2.15
N ASP A 43 -3.52 8.83 -1.03
CA ASP A 43 -3.01 9.24 0.28
C ASP A 43 -2.31 8.09 1.00
N GLY A 44 -1.35 8.43 1.86
CA GLY A 44 -0.67 7.47 2.73
C GLY A 44 0.09 6.39 1.97
N VAL A 45 0.69 6.73 0.84
CA VAL A 45 1.43 5.79 0.00
C VAL A 45 2.73 5.39 0.68
N GLU A 46 2.98 4.09 0.73
CA GLU A 46 4.24 3.50 1.19
C GLU A 46 4.85 2.67 0.05
N GLY A 47 6.17 2.69 -0.04
CA GLY A 47 6.92 1.92 -1.02
C GLY A 47 7.48 0.63 -0.44
N TYR A 48 7.39 -0.45 -1.21
CA TYR A 48 7.98 -1.75 -0.88
C TYR A 48 8.88 -2.17 -2.02
N LEU A 49 10.16 -2.32 -1.71
CA LEU A 49 11.14 -2.75 -2.69
C LEU A 49 11.17 -4.28 -2.77
N GLU A 50 10.88 -4.79 -3.94
CA GLU A 50 10.94 -6.22 -4.21
C GLU A 50 12.28 -6.54 -4.87
N PRO A 51 13.10 -7.43 -4.29
CA PRO A 51 14.43 -7.72 -4.81
C PRO A 51 14.37 -8.42 -6.15
N LYS A 52 15.43 -8.26 -6.93
CA LYS A 52 15.61 -8.97 -8.18
C LYS A 52 15.60 -10.48 -7.94
N THR A 53 14.86 -11.19 -8.76
CA THR A 53 14.85 -12.65 -8.80
C THR A 53 15.41 -13.17 -10.13
N ALA A 54 15.54 -14.49 -10.29
CA ALA A 54 15.94 -15.09 -11.56
C ALA A 54 14.99 -14.76 -12.72
N ILE A 55 13.74 -14.44 -12.42
CA ILE A 55 12.66 -14.24 -13.39
C ILE A 55 12.31 -12.75 -13.53
N TYR A 56 12.33 -12.01 -12.42
CA TYR A 56 11.90 -10.61 -12.37
C TYR A 56 13.03 -9.67 -11.99
N SER A 57 13.06 -8.51 -12.63
CA SER A 57 13.93 -7.40 -12.23
C SER A 57 13.47 -6.80 -10.90
N THR A 58 14.28 -5.92 -10.32
CA THR A 58 13.88 -5.16 -9.13
C THR A 58 12.61 -4.37 -9.42
N THR A 59 11.63 -4.47 -8.55
CA THR A 59 10.35 -3.78 -8.68
C THR A 59 10.05 -2.92 -7.45
N LEU A 60 9.37 -1.82 -7.68
CA LEU A 60 8.83 -0.98 -6.63
C LEU A 60 7.32 -1.18 -6.56
N LEU A 61 6.85 -1.59 -5.40
CA LEU A 61 5.44 -1.72 -5.09
C LEU A 61 5.02 -0.52 -4.25
N LEU A 62 4.07 0.26 -4.73
CA LEU A 62 3.45 1.35 -3.98
C LEU A 62 2.11 0.87 -3.43
N VAL A 63 1.87 1.10 -2.16
CA VAL A 63 0.61 0.73 -1.48
C VAL A 63 0.01 1.96 -0.83
N ALA A 64 -1.21 2.29 -1.21
CA ALA A 64 -1.97 3.41 -0.64
C ALA A 64 -2.60 3.05 0.71
N ALA A 65 -3.12 4.05 1.41
CA ALA A 65 -3.73 3.87 2.73
C ALA A 65 -4.90 2.89 2.74
N ASP A 66 -5.67 2.81 1.65
CA ASP A 66 -6.80 1.89 1.50
C ASP A 66 -6.38 0.46 1.10
N GLY A 67 -5.10 0.24 0.81
CA GLY A 67 -4.55 -1.03 0.37
C GLY A 67 -4.43 -1.18 -1.13
N GLU A 68 -4.92 -0.23 -1.92
CA GLU A 68 -4.70 -0.21 -3.37
C GLU A 68 -3.20 -0.15 -3.66
N TYR A 69 -2.74 -0.87 -4.66
CA TYR A 69 -1.32 -0.98 -4.95
C TYR A 69 -1.01 -0.94 -6.44
N LEU A 70 0.22 -0.54 -6.75
CA LEU A 70 0.77 -0.51 -8.08
C LEU A 70 2.22 -1.03 -8.04
N ARG A 71 2.53 -2.00 -8.89
CA ARG A 71 3.87 -2.59 -8.99
C ARG A 71 4.47 -2.24 -10.34
N ARG A 72 5.65 -1.65 -10.34
CA ARG A 72 6.37 -1.32 -11.57
C ARG A 72 7.86 -1.62 -11.43
N PRO A 73 8.54 -2.02 -12.52
CA PRO A 73 9.97 -2.24 -12.50
C PRO A 73 10.73 -0.92 -12.29
N VAL A 74 11.82 -1.00 -11.57
CA VAL A 74 12.78 0.09 -11.37
C VAL A 74 14.16 -0.39 -11.78
N LYS A 75 15.08 0.55 -12.01
CA LYS A 75 16.43 0.23 -12.43
C LYS A 75 17.17 -0.64 -11.40
N ASP A 76 17.19 -0.18 -10.16
CA ASP A 76 17.83 -0.82 -9.02
C ASP A 76 17.25 -0.26 -7.70
N ARG A 77 17.79 -0.75 -6.59
CA ARG A 77 17.42 -0.28 -5.25
C ARG A 77 17.65 1.22 -5.07
N SER A 78 18.79 1.71 -5.51
CA SER A 78 19.15 3.12 -5.39
C SER A 78 18.17 4.03 -6.14
N HIS A 79 17.74 3.63 -7.33
CA HIS A 79 16.72 4.33 -8.11
C HIS A 79 15.38 4.40 -7.36
N ALA A 80 14.95 3.28 -6.80
CA ALA A 80 13.71 3.22 -6.03
C ALA A 80 13.77 4.10 -4.76
N GLU A 81 14.88 4.05 -4.04
CA GLU A 81 15.08 4.87 -2.83
C GLU A 81 15.11 6.36 -3.16
N SER A 82 15.81 6.75 -4.20
CA SER A 82 15.86 8.15 -4.66
C SER A 82 14.50 8.65 -5.12
N PHE A 83 13.77 7.84 -5.86
CA PHE A 83 12.41 8.15 -6.32
C PHE A 83 11.46 8.36 -5.13
N CYS A 84 11.45 7.45 -4.18
CA CYS A 84 10.62 7.55 -3.00
C CYS A 84 10.99 8.77 -2.13
N ALA A 85 12.28 9.03 -1.96
CA ALA A 85 12.75 10.20 -1.21
C ALA A 85 12.31 11.52 -1.87
N LYS A 86 12.38 11.61 -3.19
CA LYS A 86 11.92 12.77 -3.94
C LYS A 86 10.42 13.06 -3.74
N HIS A 87 9.63 12.03 -3.60
CA HIS A 87 8.17 12.15 -3.43
C HIS A 87 7.71 12.07 -1.97
N GLY A 88 8.64 12.00 -1.02
CA GLY A 88 8.29 11.90 0.40
C GLY A 88 7.61 10.60 0.79
N VAL A 89 7.87 9.53 0.07
CA VAL A 89 7.29 8.19 0.29
C VAL A 89 8.30 7.35 1.08
N PRO A 90 7.92 6.80 2.23
CA PRO A 90 8.78 5.84 2.93
C PRO A 90 8.93 4.56 2.12
N VAL A 91 10.13 4.00 2.10
CA VAL A 91 10.42 2.76 1.38
C VAL A 91 10.90 1.67 2.33
N TYR A 92 10.36 0.48 2.17
CA TYR A 92 10.68 -0.70 2.96
C TYR A 92 11.16 -1.83 2.06
N ASP A 93 11.97 -2.73 2.60
CA ASP A 93 12.39 -3.95 1.92
C ASP A 93 11.30 -5.03 2.12
N ALA A 94 10.62 -5.41 1.05
CA ALA A 94 9.54 -6.38 1.09
C ALA A 94 9.98 -7.76 1.60
N ALA A 95 11.24 -8.14 1.33
CA ALA A 95 11.79 -9.41 1.80
C ALA A 95 11.98 -9.44 3.34
N LYS A 96 12.20 -8.27 3.95
CA LYS A 96 12.42 -8.14 5.39
C LYS A 96 11.14 -7.93 6.17
N VAL A 97 10.26 -7.04 5.69
CA VAL A 97 9.05 -6.63 6.43
C VAL A 97 7.78 -7.30 5.95
N GLY A 98 7.80 -7.92 4.77
CA GLY A 98 6.62 -8.49 4.13
C GLY A 98 5.68 -7.42 3.58
N TYR A 99 4.51 -7.86 3.12
CA TYR A 99 3.50 -6.98 2.55
C TYR A 99 2.49 -6.53 3.62
N PRO A 100 1.97 -5.30 3.52
CA PRO A 100 1.00 -4.80 4.49
C PRO A 100 -0.33 -5.56 4.37
N ARG A 101 -0.97 -5.80 5.51
CA ARG A 101 -2.25 -6.50 5.57
C ARG A 101 -3.33 -5.81 4.75
N ARG A 102 -3.35 -4.49 4.74
CA ARG A 102 -4.33 -3.70 3.98
C ARG A 102 -4.33 -4.01 2.47
N MET A 103 -3.18 -4.40 1.91
CA MET A 103 -3.06 -4.84 0.53
C MET A 103 -3.85 -6.12 0.27
N ARG A 104 -3.77 -7.08 1.19
CA ARG A 104 -4.53 -8.34 1.11
C ARG A 104 -6.02 -8.10 1.29
N ASP A 105 -6.39 -7.22 2.20
CA ASP A 105 -7.79 -6.85 2.43
C ASP A 105 -8.38 -6.17 1.19
N PHE A 106 -7.62 -5.32 0.52
CA PHE A 106 -8.00 -4.70 -0.74
C PHE A 106 -8.24 -5.74 -1.85
N GLU A 107 -7.33 -6.70 -2.01
CA GLU A 107 -7.47 -7.80 -2.98
C GLU A 107 -8.72 -8.64 -2.73
N ARG A 108 -9.10 -8.82 -1.48
CA ARG A 108 -10.30 -9.57 -1.07
C ARG A 108 -11.58 -8.74 -1.14
N GLY A 109 -11.48 -7.46 -1.47
CA GLY A 109 -12.63 -6.55 -1.48
C GLY A 109 -13.13 -6.18 -0.09
N VAL A 110 -12.34 -6.42 0.95
CA VAL A 110 -12.66 -6.02 2.32
C VAL A 110 -12.42 -4.52 2.47
N ARG A 111 -13.50 -3.76 2.50
CA ARG A 111 -13.43 -2.35 2.84
C ARG A 111 -13.27 -2.21 4.35
N ARG A 112 -12.18 -1.63 4.78
CA ARG A 112 -12.07 -1.16 6.14
C ARG A 112 -12.91 0.11 6.25
N GLU A 113 -14.04 0.00 6.86
CA GLU A 113 -14.74 1.19 7.33
C GLU A 113 -13.84 1.88 8.36
N THR A 114 -13.60 3.14 8.14
CA THR A 114 -12.94 3.97 9.15
C THR A 114 -13.96 4.16 10.26
N VAL A 115 -13.95 3.26 11.23
CA VAL A 115 -14.78 3.39 12.41
C VAL A 115 -14.23 4.56 13.21
N ARG A 116 -15.00 5.62 13.31
CA ARG A 116 -14.65 6.75 14.19
C ARG A 116 -14.71 6.27 15.63
N LEU A 117 -13.82 6.81 16.45
CA LEU A 117 -13.79 6.48 17.88
C LEU A 117 -15.15 6.69 18.54
N GLU A 118 -15.91 7.67 18.04
CA GLU A 118 -17.24 8.05 18.49
C GLU A 118 -18.31 7.00 18.20
N ASP A 119 -18.09 6.20 17.14
CA ASP A 119 -19.03 5.16 16.69
C ASP A 119 -18.74 3.80 17.34
N LEU A 120 -17.68 3.71 18.14
CA LEU A 120 -17.35 2.49 18.84
C LEU A 120 -18.36 2.27 19.99
N PRO A 121 -18.87 1.03 20.15
CA PRO A 121 -19.68 0.71 21.31
C PRO A 121 -18.85 0.93 22.59
N PRO A 122 -19.48 1.34 23.68
CA PRO A 122 -18.78 1.53 24.93
C PRO A 122 -18.04 0.25 25.32
N TRP A 123 -16.83 0.43 25.82
CA TRP A 123 -15.96 -0.67 26.21
C TRP A 123 -16.66 -1.59 27.22
N PRO A 124 -16.75 -2.89 26.98
CA PRO A 124 -17.50 -3.79 27.85
C PRO A 124 -16.90 -4.00 29.26
N GLY A 125 -15.90 -3.25 29.61
CA GLY A 125 -15.27 -3.26 30.94
C GLY A 125 -15.27 -1.90 31.64
N GLY A 126 -15.95 -0.89 31.07
CA GLY A 126 -15.95 0.47 31.63
C GLY A 126 -16.73 0.66 32.92
N ASP A 127 -17.57 -0.29 33.27
CA ASP A 127 -18.39 -0.24 34.48
C ASP A 127 -17.91 -1.21 35.57
N ALA A 128 -16.66 -1.69 35.45
CA ALA A 128 -16.05 -2.37 36.58
C ALA A 128 -15.83 -1.34 37.68
N GLU A 129 -16.84 -1.21 38.51
CA GLU A 129 -16.80 -0.52 39.79
C GLU A 129 -15.51 -0.93 40.49
N GLU A 130 -14.58 0.00 40.66
CA GLU A 130 -13.41 -0.25 41.50
C GLU A 130 -13.89 -0.75 42.85
N PRO A 131 -13.38 -1.88 43.33
CA PRO A 131 -13.72 -2.33 44.67
C PRO A 131 -13.28 -1.24 45.62
N ARG A 132 -14.26 -0.62 46.27
CA ARG A 132 -14.00 0.32 47.33
C ARG A 132 -13.12 -0.39 48.34
N ARG A 133 -11.91 0.09 48.47
CA ARG A 133 -11.08 -0.31 49.59
C ARG A 133 -11.84 0.10 50.83
N SER A 134 -12.35 -0.87 51.52
CA SER A 134 -12.80 -0.69 52.86
C SER A 134 -11.55 -0.35 53.69
N ASP A 135 -11.42 0.92 54.02
CA ASP A 135 -10.53 1.33 55.08
C ASP A 135 -11.12 0.80 56.39
N GLU A 136 -10.63 -0.37 56.75
CA GLU A 136 -10.67 -0.78 58.13
C GLU A 136 -9.49 -0.14 58.84
N GLY A 137 -9.80 0.96 59.51
CA GLY A 137 -8.90 1.56 60.50
C GLY A 137 -8.85 0.75 61.76
#